data_e19f11013a901ddc2ec951733ff2fb93
#
_entry.id   e19f11013a901ddc2ec951733ff2fb93
#
_cell.length_a   1.000
_cell.length_b   1.000
_cell.length_c   1.000
_cell.angle_alpha   90.00
_cell.angle_beta   90.00
_cell.angle_gamma   90.00
#
_symmetry.space_group_name_H-M   'P 1'
#
loop_
_entity.id
_entity.type
_entity.pdbx_description
1 polymer ?
#
loop_
_entity_poly.entity_id
_entity_poly.type
_entity_poly.pdbx_seq_one_letter_code
_entity_poly.pdbx_strand_id
1 'polypeptide(L)' 'TSVGRDASADIQIDDNGLSRKHFEIVWDGKNAAVRDLRSTNGTTVNGKKIDEVAIADNTLIQAGRSDFTFRVIARTISE' A
#
# COMPACT_ATOMS: atom_id res chain seq x y z
N THR A 1 0.18 -6.68 -4.98
CA THR A 1 0.53 -5.43 -5.67
C THR A 1 1.59 -4.69 -4.86
N SER A 2 2.76 -4.52 -5.44
CA SER A 2 3.85 -3.79 -4.80
C SER A 2 3.85 -2.32 -5.21
N VAL A 3 4.27 -1.46 -4.31
CA VAL A 3 4.40 -0.02 -4.54
C VAL A 3 5.82 0.39 -4.19
N GLY A 4 6.46 1.15 -5.03
CA GLY A 4 7.81 1.61 -4.78
C GLY A 4 8.33 2.57 -5.83
N ARG A 5 9.59 2.97 -5.65
CA ARG A 5 10.25 3.93 -6.53
C ARG A 5 10.80 3.30 -7.80
N ASP A 6 11.05 2.01 -7.78
CA ASP A 6 11.69 1.31 -8.89
C ASP A 6 10.67 0.79 -9.90
N ALA A 7 11.09 0.69 -11.16
CA ALA A 7 10.24 0.17 -12.23
C ALA A 7 9.84 -1.30 -12.03
N SER A 8 10.54 -2.02 -11.15
CA SER A 8 10.19 -3.40 -10.80
C SER A 8 8.97 -3.49 -9.88
N ALA A 9 8.54 -2.38 -9.25
CA ALA A 9 7.31 -2.36 -8.49
C ALA A 9 6.09 -2.38 -9.42
N ASP A 10 5.00 -3.00 -8.98
CA ASP A 10 3.77 -3.02 -9.77
C ASP A 10 3.22 -1.61 -9.98
N ILE A 11 3.34 -0.77 -8.95
CA ILE A 11 3.01 0.65 -9.04
C ILE A 11 4.27 1.43 -8.73
N GLN A 12 4.76 2.13 -9.74
CA GLN A 12 5.95 2.95 -9.60
C GLN A 12 5.56 4.40 -9.27
N ILE A 13 6.13 4.92 -8.18
CA ILE A 13 5.89 6.29 -7.74
C ILE A 13 7.24 7.01 -7.68
N ASP A 14 7.34 8.16 -8.32
CA ASP A 14 8.55 8.96 -8.32
C ASP A 14 8.66 9.78 -7.03
N ASP A 15 9.05 9.09 -5.96
CA ASP A 15 9.20 9.67 -4.63
C ASP A 15 10.51 9.16 -4.04
N ASN A 16 11.44 10.07 -3.82
CA ASN A 16 12.77 9.73 -3.28
C ASN A 16 12.73 9.17 -1.86
N GLY A 17 11.64 9.38 -1.14
CA GLY A 17 11.42 8.80 0.18
C GLY A 17 10.97 7.34 0.15
N LEU A 18 10.60 6.83 -1.04
CA LEU A 18 10.23 5.44 -1.19
C LEU A 18 11.45 4.57 -1.46
N SER A 19 11.46 3.38 -0.89
CA SER A 19 12.38 2.32 -1.29
C SER A 19 11.99 1.78 -2.66
N ARG A 20 12.87 1.03 -3.31
CA ARG A 20 12.61 0.46 -4.64
C ARG A 20 11.30 -0.31 -4.68
N LYS A 21 11.13 -1.23 -3.73
CA LYS A 21 9.84 -1.86 -3.41
C LYS A 21 9.61 -1.55 -1.95
N HIS A 22 8.63 -0.71 -1.65
CA HIS A 22 8.44 -0.15 -0.32
C HIS A 22 7.44 -0.94 0.50
N PHE A 23 6.28 -1.19 -0.07
CA PHE A 23 5.25 -2.00 0.56
C PHE A 23 4.44 -2.75 -0.50
N GLU A 24 3.64 -3.70 -0.04
CA GLU A 24 2.72 -4.39 -0.94
C GLU A 24 1.34 -4.52 -0.32
N ILE A 25 0.35 -4.57 -1.19
CA ILE A 25 -1.02 -4.87 -0.82
C ILE A 25 -1.28 -6.32 -1.19
N VAL A 26 -1.71 -7.09 -0.22
CA VAL A 26 -2.10 -8.49 -0.41
C VAL A 26 -3.61 -8.58 -0.34
N TRP A 27 -4.22 -9.14 -1.35
CA TRP A 27 -5.68 -9.29 -1.45
C TRP A 27 -6.01 -10.75 -1.73
N ASP A 28 -6.83 -11.35 -0.87
CA ASP A 28 -7.21 -12.77 -1.01
C ASP A 28 -8.60 -12.96 -1.60
N GLY A 29 -9.20 -11.90 -2.14
CA GLY A 29 -10.56 -11.88 -2.67
C GLY A 29 -11.60 -11.42 -1.66
N LYS A 30 -11.23 -11.31 -0.39
CA LYS A 30 -12.14 -10.95 0.70
C LYS A 30 -11.50 -9.99 1.70
N ASN A 31 -10.25 -10.22 2.04
CA ASN A 31 -9.51 -9.42 3.01
C ASN A 31 -8.25 -8.86 2.37
N ALA A 32 -7.86 -7.67 2.82
CA ALA A 32 -6.63 -7.03 2.37
C ALA A 32 -5.69 -6.81 3.54
N ALA A 33 -4.40 -6.80 3.24
CA ALA A 33 -3.37 -6.46 4.20
C ALA A 33 -2.29 -5.64 3.51
N VAL A 34 -1.62 -4.79 4.27
CA VAL A 34 -0.44 -4.06 3.84
C VAL A 34 0.77 -4.68 4.53
N ARG A 35 1.83 -4.92 3.76
CA ARG A 35 3.09 -5.45 4.28
C ARG A 35 4.24 -4.53 3.87
N ASP A 36 5.02 -4.07 4.84
CA ASP A 36 6.24 -3.33 4.56
C ASP A 36 7.31 -4.28 4.02
N LEU A 37 7.98 -3.90 2.95
CA LEU A 37 9.00 -4.75 2.31
C LEU A 37 10.40 -4.33 2.76
N ARG A 38 10.60 -4.20 4.07
CA ARG A 38 11.86 -3.78 4.69
C ARG A 38 12.33 -2.44 4.16
N SER A 39 11.39 -1.51 4.07
CA SER A 39 11.67 -0.17 3.56
C SER A 39 12.61 0.59 4.49
N THR A 40 13.37 1.53 3.93
CA THR A 40 14.29 2.36 4.69
C THR A 40 13.55 3.28 5.65
N ASN A 41 12.47 3.91 5.19
CA ASN A 41 11.75 4.92 5.95
C ASN A 41 10.51 4.40 6.67
N GLY A 42 10.12 3.15 6.39
CA GLY A 42 8.95 2.54 6.99
C GLY A 42 7.64 2.86 6.28
N THR A 43 6.61 2.14 6.66
CA THR A 43 5.24 2.31 6.18
C THR A 43 4.34 2.57 7.37
N THR A 44 3.45 3.56 7.25
CA THR A 44 2.53 3.96 8.30
C THR A 44 1.10 3.70 7.83
N VAL A 45 0.29 3.10 8.70
CA VAL A 45 -1.12 2.87 8.43
C VAL A 45 -1.94 3.54 9.52
N ASN A 46 -2.81 4.47 9.13
CA ASN A 46 -3.61 5.29 10.03
C ASN A 46 -2.77 5.93 11.15
N GLY A 47 -1.56 6.40 10.79
CA GLY A 47 -0.65 7.07 11.72
C GLY A 47 0.26 6.15 12.52
N LYS A 48 0.18 4.84 12.34
CA LYS A 48 1.01 3.86 13.05
C LYS A 48 1.99 3.19 12.11
N LYS A 49 3.27 3.16 12.45
CA LYS A 49 4.27 2.40 11.71
C LYS A 49 4.00 0.91 11.87
N ILE A 50 4.02 0.18 10.75
CA ILE A 50 3.65 -1.23 10.71
C ILE A 50 4.70 -2.07 9.99
N ASP A 51 4.73 -3.36 10.28
CA ASP A 51 5.39 -4.37 9.45
C ASP A 51 4.37 -5.04 8.54
N GLU A 52 3.26 -5.47 9.10
CA GLU A 52 2.13 -6.03 8.37
C GLU A 52 0.86 -5.79 9.17
N VAL A 53 -0.20 -5.37 8.50
CA VAL A 53 -1.48 -5.12 9.16
C VAL A 53 -2.63 -5.33 8.18
N ALA A 54 -3.74 -5.87 8.68
CA ALA A 54 -4.97 -5.95 7.91
C ALA A 54 -5.52 -4.54 7.68
N ILE A 55 -6.03 -4.29 6.49
CA ILE A 55 -6.60 -2.99 6.13
C ILE A 55 -8.02 -3.17 5.60
N ALA A 56 -8.77 -2.09 5.68
CA ALA A 56 -10.15 -2.04 5.23
C ALA A 56 -10.33 -0.88 4.25
N ASP A 57 -11.54 -0.71 3.75
CA ASP A 57 -11.88 0.42 2.90
C ASP A 57 -11.55 1.74 3.60
N ASN A 58 -11.05 2.72 2.86
CA ASN A 58 -10.65 4.04 3.35
C ASN A 58 -9.47 4.04 4.33
N THR A 59 -8.59 3.07 4.25
CA THR A 59 -7.38 3.07 5.07
C THR A 59 -6.33 4.00 4.45
N LEU A 60 -5.76 4.87 5.28
CA LEU A 60 -4.67 5.75 4.87
C LEU A 60 -3.34 5.05 5.08
N ILE A 61 -2.55 4.95 4.02
CA ILE A 61 -1.21 4.39 4.02
C ILE A 61 -0.24 5.51 3.68
N GLN A 62 0.79 5.69 4.50
CA GLN A 62 1.81 6.70 4.27
C GLN A 62 3.16 6.03 4.12
N ALA A 63 3.86 6.37 3.04
CA ALA A 63 5.18 5.83 2.74
C ALA A 63 5.99 6.89 2.01
N GLY A 64 7.26 7.06 2.38
CA GLY A 64 8.06 8.13 1.83
C GLY A 64 7.42 9.48 2.11
N ARG A 65 7.22 10.27 1.07
CA ARG A 65 6.52 11.57 1.14
C ARG A 65 5.13 11.49 0.56
N SER A 66 4.64 10.28 0.31
CA SER A 66 3.39 10.05 -0.40
C SER A 66 2.33 9.47 0.52
N ASP A 67 1.08 9.85 0.25
CA ASP A 67 -0.09 9.31 0.93
C ASP A 67 -0.88 8.48 -0.06
N PHE A 68 -1.35 7.33 0.40
CA PHE A 68 -2.16 6.42 -0.39
C PHE A 68 -3.43 6.10 0.37
N THR A 69 -4.56 6.08 -0.33
CA THR A 69 -5.81 5.64 0.27
C THR A 69 -6.23 4.33 -0.37
N PHE A 70 -6.39 3.31 0.45
CA PHE A 70 -6.90 2.03 0.00
C PHE A 70 -8.42 2.08 -0.04
N ARG A 71 -8.99 1.78 -1.19
CA ARG A 71 -10.45 1.79 -1.39
C ARG A 71 -10.89 0.44 -1.93
N VAL A 72 -11.95 -0.08 -1.34
CA VAL A 72 -12.64 -1.25 -1.87
C VAL A 72 -13.84 -0.76 -2.66
N ILE A 73 -13.80 -1.00 -3.97
CA ILE A 73 -14.91 -0.61 -4.85
C ILE A 73 -15.72 -1.84 -5.16
N ALA A 74 -16.94 -1.88 -4.65
CA ALA A 74 -17.87 -2.92 -5.00
C ALA A 74 -18.47 -2.59 -6.36
N ARG A 75 -18.30 -3.50 -7.34
CA ARG A 75 -18.96 -3.37 -8.62
C ARG A 75 -20.27 -4.11 -8.56
N THR A 76 -21.35 -3.36 -8.67
CA THR A 76 -22.66 -3.93 -8.88
C THR A 76 -22.86 -4.06 -10.39
N ILE A 77 -22.99 -5.28 -10.85
CA ILE A 77 -23.37 -5.50 -12.23
C ILE A 77 -24.88 -5.44 -12.25
N SER A 78 -25.42 -4.39 -12.83
CA SER A 78 -26.85 -4.32 -13.05
C SER A 78 -27.15 -4.89 -14.44
N GLU A 79 -28.12 -5.70 -14.47
CA GLU A 79 -28.62 -6.28 -15.72
C GLU A 79 -29.62 -5.38 -16.38
#